data_a5b9f0a9b1a16eed502665bce8d7dff1
#
_entry.id   a5b9f0a9b1a16eed502665bce8d7dff1
#
_cell.length_a   1.000
_cell.length_b   1.000
_cell.length_c   1.000
_cell.angle_alpha   90.00
_cell.angle_beta   90.00
_cell.angle_gamma   90.00
#
_symmetry.space_group_name_H-M   'P 1'
#
loop_
_entity.id
_entity.type
_entity.pdbx_description
1 polymer ?
#
loop_
_entity_poly.entity_id
_entity_poly.type
_entity_poly.pdbx_seq_one_letter_code
_entity_poly.pdbx_strand_id
1 'polypeptide(L)'
;MKVNLLLAAALTAFFVWNPYPFQILELKVLDALIMSREEVQDEMILLVDIDEKTVKQYGGYPLSRNVYANLITRTEGVPGITVAFPDKDFHGFDEEFQLSLNQKPTVLSFIGSIQATEVGPHVGTAQLGGGVAAEWLYQYPGILRSALKSEGVGLISTNPELDGVVRKLPLAISVQGNIYPSFALEMLRLATGDPSYQIKTEETGVEWIRLPQYSIINTNENGTVWANWNTKFYRQSALEYLKDPIPAPFVIFGVTAEGVAPLIATPAGVKYPHDIQASVLNTLVNGNALSQPSWNFIAELGVLLIGMLILLFASRSIYLSLPFLVLVIGGLIYSSWRLIEFSYLFDVSATIIILFIFWAIVQFRNFITQYLLRQLIKKQFGTYLSPDMVNMLQKNPELLKLGGERKEMTFLFTDIMGFTPVSEVYKNKDDPEGLVDLINTYL
;
A
#
# COMPACT_ATOMS: atom_id res chain seq x y z
N MET A 1 -8.77 27.60 -18.90
CA MET A 1 -7.37 27.37 -18.52
C MET A 1 -7.11 27.63 -17.05
N LYS A 2 -7.38 28.85 -16.51
CA LYS A 2 -7.16 29.19 -15.07
C LYS A 2 -7.81 28.20 -14.08
N VAL A 3 -9.07 27.81 -14.30
CA VAL A 3 -9.80 26.87 -13.42
C VAL A 3 -9.16 25.48 -13.40
N ASN A 4 -8.65 24.99 -14.55
CA ASN A 4 -7.97 23.67 -14.59
C ASN A 4 -6.63 23.70 -13.87
N LEU A 5 -5.91 24.83 -13.91
CA LEU A 5 -4.67 25.00 -13.15
C LEU A 5 -4.94 25.04 -11.65
N LEU A 6 -6.02 25.72 -11.21
CA LEU A 6 -6.43 25.71 -9.81
C LEU A 6 -6.84 24.29 -9.35
N LEU A 7 -7.56 23.55 -10.19
CA LEU A 7 -7.90 22.15 -9.92
C LEU A 7 -6.65 21.27 -9.80
N ALA A 8 -5.70 21.42 -10.74
CA ALA A 8 -4.43 20.70 -10.67
C ALA A 8 -3.67 21.01 -9.38
N ALA A 9 -3.56 22.28 -9.01
CA ALA A 9 -2.92 22.70 -7.75
C ALA A 9 -3.63 22.12 -6.52
N ALA A 10 -4.97 22.13 -6.48
CA ALA A 10 -5.74 21.58 -5.38
C ALA A 10 -5.56 20.06 -5.24
N LEU A 11 -5.56 19.32 -6.36
CA LEU A 11 -5.34 17.87 -6.36
C LEU A 11 -3.88 17.50 -6.04
N THR A 12 -2.92 18.32 -6.44
CA THR A 12 -1.52 18.16 -6.02
C THR A 12 -1.36 18.40 -4.51
N ALA A 13 -2.01 19.42 -3.96
CA ALA A 13 -2.02 19.65 -2.51
C ALA A 13 -2.70 18.49 -1.77
N PHE A 14 -3.76 17.92 -2.33
CA PHE A 14 -4.43 16.75 -1.78
C PHE A 14 -3.53 15.51 -1.81
N PHE A 15 -2.75 15.30 -2.88
CA PHE A 15 -1.75 14.24 -2.98
C PHE A 15 -0.69 14.38 -1.89
N VAL A 16 -0.13 15.59 -1.70
CA VAL A 16 0.89 15.85 -0.67
C VAL A 16 0.33 15.69 0.74
N TRP A 17 -0.94 16.06 0.96
CA TRP A 17 -1.62 15.90 2.26
C TRP A 17 -1.86 14.42 2.59
N ASN A 18 -2.02 13.56 1.61
CA ASN A 18 -2.25 12.12 1.70
C ASN A 18 -3.19 11.72 2.86
N PRO A 19 -4.50 11.99 2.76
CA PRO A 19 -5.44 11.74 3.86
C PRO A 19 -5.60 10.24 4.14
N TYR A 20 -5.91 9.89 5.39
CA TYR A 20 -6.00 8.53 5.91
C TYR A 20 -6.68 7.50 4.99
N PRO A 21 -7.85 7.75 4.35
CA PRO A 21 -8.46 6.76 3.45
C PRO A 21 -7.59 6.43 2.22
N PHE A 22 -6.79 7.39 1.76
CA PHE A 22 -5.86 7.18 0.65
C PHE A 22 -4.68 6.32 1.08
N GLN A 23 -4.11 6.57 2.27
CA GLN A 23 -3.03 5.75 2.82
C GLN A 23 -3.45 4.28 2.94
N ILE A 24 -4.68 4.00 3.41
CA ILE A 24 -5.20 2.62 3.47
C ILE A 24 -5.30 1.99 2.07
N LEU A 25 -5.75 2.75 1.08
CA LEU A 25 -5.86 2.26 -0.28
C LEU A 25 -4.49 1.96 -0.91
N GLU A 26 -3.51 2.84 -0.70
CA GLU A 26 -2.11 2.64 -1.09
C GLU A 26 -1.56 1.33 -0.51
N LEU A 27 -1.77 1.10 0.79
CA LEU A 27 -1.35 -0.13 1.44
C LEU A 27 -1.99 -1.38 0.83
N LYS A 28 -3.28 -1.33 0.44
CA LYS A 28 -3.97 -2.45 -0.22
C LYS A 28 -3.45 -2.71 -1.64
N VAL A 29 -3.11 -1.65 -2.37
CA VAL A 29 -2.50 -1.81 -3.70
C VAL A 29 -1.09 -2.38 -3.58
N LEU A 30 -0.31 -1.94 -2.59
CA LEU A 30 1.00 -2.52 -2.28
C LEU A 30 0.89 -4.01 -1.92
N ASP A 31 -0.09 -4.42 -1.10
CA ASP A 31 -0.35 -5.83 -0.82
C ASP A 31 -0.57 -6.63 -2.10
N ALA A 32 -1.42 -6.14 -3.01
CA ALA A 32 -1.70 -6.80 -4.27
C ALA A 32 -0.45 -6.90 -5.17
N LEU A 33 0.39 -5.87 -5.18
CA LEU A 33 1.67 -5.87 -5.91
C LEU A 33 2.67 -6.86 -5.32
N ILE A 34 2.84 -6.87 -4.00
CA ILE A 34 3.73 -7.81 -3.30
C ILE A 34 3.29 -9.26 -3.55
N MET A 35 1.98 -9.52 -3.46
CA MET A 35 1.42 -10.85 -3.68
C MET A 35 1.35 -11.27 -5.16
N SER A 36 1.60 -10.35 -6.11
CA SER A 36 1.69 -10.68 -7.54
C SER A 36 3.01 -11.35 -7.94
N ARG A 37 4.01 -11.37 -7.05
CA ARG A 37 5.27 -12.09 -7.27
C ARG A 37 5.01 -13.60 -7.32
N GLU A 38 5.89 -14.32 -7.99
CA GLU A 38 5.81 -15.77 -8.03
C GLU A 38 6.00 -16.38 -6.63
N GLU A 39 5.17 -17.35 -6.28
CA GLU A 39 5.25 -18.07 -5.02
C GLU A 39 6.42 -19.04 -5.08
N VAL A 40 7.35 -18.94 -4.14
CA VAL A 40 8.57 -19.73 -4.10
C VAL A 40 8.53 -20.66 -2.89
N GLN A 41 8.91 -21.94 -3.10
CA GLN A 41 9.14 -22.89 -1.99
C GLN A 41 10.53 -22.65 -1.43
N ASP A 42 10.63 -22.38 -0.13
CA ASP A 42 11.93 -22.29 0.57
C ASP A 42 12.38 -23.67 1.05
N GLU A 43 13.65 -23.98 0.83
CA GLU A 43 14.27 -25.25 1.23
C GLU A 43 15.25 -25.09 2.40
N MET A 44 15.56 -23.85 2.80
CA MET A 44 16.52 -23.57 3.85
C MET A 44 15.90 -23.46 5.24
N ILE A 45 14.61 -23.17 5.31
CA ILE A 45 13.90 -22.89 6.56
C ILE A 45 12.83 -23.96 6.79
N LEU A 46 12.94 -24.67 7.91
CA LEU A 46 11.91 -25.57 8.40
C LEU A 46 11.16 -24.94 9.56
N LEU A 47 9.84 -24.95 9.47
CA LEU A 47 8.96 -24.55 10.56
C LEU A 47 8.54 -25.79 11.36
N VAL A 48 8.77 -25.77 12.66
CA VAL A 48 8.35 -26.85 13.56
C VAL A 48 7.23 -26.36 14.46
N ASP A 49 6.07 -26.93 14.25
CA ASP A 49 4.83 -26.51 14.89
C ASP A 49 4.58 -27.21 16.21
N ILE A 50 4.52 -26.44 17.29
CA ILE A 50 3.96 -26.88 18.57
C ILE A 50 2.43 -26.79 18.42
N ASP A 51 1.89 -27.84 17.83
CA ASP A 51 0.48 -27.95 17.47
C ASP A 51 -0.38 -28.52 18.62
N GLU A 52 -1.69 -28.61 18.39
CA GLU A 52 -2.68 -29.16 19.33
C GLU A 52 -2.31 -30.57 19.83
N LYS A 53 -1.77 -31.40 18.92
CA LYS A 53 -1.37 -32.78 19.26
C LYS A 53 -0.19 -32.78 20.22
N THR A 54 0.78 -31.90 19.97
CA THR A 54 1.95 -31.71 20.82
C THR A 54 1.54 -31.23 22.21
N VAL A 55 0.74 -30.18 22.28
CA VAL A 55 0.25 -29.61 23.56
C VAL A 55 -0.52 -30.65 24.36
N LYS A 56 -1.41 -31.40 23.71
CA LYS A 56 -2.17 -32.48 24.35
C LYS A 56 -1.29 -33.60 24.87
N GLN A 57 -0.28 -34.03 24.11
CA GLN A 57 0.67 -35.10 24.48
C GLN A 57 1.47 -34.76 25.74
N TYR A 58 1.84 -33.47 25.91
CA TYR A 58 2.63 -33.00 27.06
C TYR A 58 1.80 -32.39 28.20
N GLY A 59 0.46 -32.58 28.19
CA GLY A 59 -0.42 -32.26 29.29
C GLY A 59 -0.89 -30.80 29.37
N GLY A 60 -0.66 -30.01 28.33
CA GLY A 60 -1.11 -28.62 28.26
C GLY A 60 -0.01 -27.63 27.89
N TYR A 61 -0.39 -26.33 27.81
CA TYR A 61 0.52 -25.24 27.60
C TYR A 61 0.57 -24.34 28.85
N PRO A 62 1.71 -23.79 29.27
CA PRO A 62 3.05 -23.83 28.60
C PRO A 62 3.73 -25.20 28.70
N LEU A 63 4.44 -25.57 27.63
CA LEU A 63 5.23 -26.82 27.65
C LEU A 63 6.41 -26.70 28.62
N SER A 64 6.76 -27.80 29.23
CA SER A 64 7.95 -27.91 30.06
C SER A 64 9.23 -27.66 29.25
N ARG A 65 10.26 -27.06 29.87
CA ARG A 65 11.54 -26.70 29.23
C ARG A 65 12.30 -27.88 28.65
N ASN A 66 12.14 -29.09 29.20
CA ASN A 66 12.77 -30.31 28.66
C ASN A 66 12.30 -30.65 27.24
N VAL A 67 11.06 -30.28 26.86
CA VAL A 67 10.59 -30.48 25.50
C VAL A 67 11.39 -29.61 24.53
N TYR A 68 11.60 -28.34 24.86
CA TYR A 68 12.44 -27.45 24.07
C TYR A 68 13.91 -27.87 24.03
N ALA A 69 14.46 -28.36 25.15
CA ALA A 69 15.79 -28.92 25.21
C ALA A 69 15.95 -30.07 24.22
N ASN A 70 14.99 -30.99 24.19
CA ASN A 70 14.97 -32.12 23.27
C ASN A 70 14.83 -31.70 21.79
N LEU A 71 14.03 -30.67 21.49
CA LEU A 71 13.92 -30.12 20.15
C LEU A 71 15.23 -29.54 19.66
N ILE A 72 15.92 -28.74 20.49
CA ILE A 72 17.22 -28.12 20.16
C ILE A 72 18.27 -29.20 19.91
N THR A 73 18.40 -30.20 20.79
CA THR A 73 19.43 -31.24 20.67
C THR A 73 19.32 -32.08 19.41
N ARG A 74 18.14 -32.20 18.85
CA ARG A 74 17.91 -32.95 17.58
C ARG A 74 18.06 -32.11 16.33
N THR A 75 18.20 -30.79 16.45
CA THR A 75 18.35 -29.91 15.30
C THR A 75 19.76 -29.98 14.76
N GLU A 76 19.94 -30.15 13.45
CA GLU A 76 21.27 -30.09 12.81
C GLU A 76 21.71 -28.67 12.47
N GLY A 77 20.80 -27.81 11.97
CA GLY A 77 21.04 -26.42 11.64
C GLY A 77 21.01 -25.46 12.85
N VAL A 78 20.74 -24.19 12.60
CA VAL A 78 20.57 -23.16 13.62
C VAL A 78 19.13 -23.19 14.14
N PRO A 79 18.90 -23.55 15.42
CA PRO A 79 17.58 -23.51 16.03
C PRO A 79 17.22 -22.11 16.49
N GLY A 80 15.95 -21.73 16.28
CA GLY A 80 15.37 -20.53 16.82
C GLY A 80 13.99 -20.81 17.46
N ILE A 81 13.73 -20.26 18.62
CA ILE A 81 12.48 -20.46 19.35
C ILE A 81 11.72 -19.14 19.46
N THR A 82 10.54 -19.06 18.85
CA THR A 82 9.70 -17.84 18.88
C THR A 82 8.76 -17.79 20.10
N VAL A 83 9.06 -18.58 21.11
CA VAL A 83 8.39 -18.55 22.42
C VAL A 83 9.25 -17.77 23.38
N ALA A 84 8.68 -16.73 24.00
CA ALA A 84 9.37 -16.01 25.06
C ALA A 84 9.26 -16.78 26.39
N PHE A 85 10.33 -16.76 27.17
CA PHE A 85 10.44 -17.45 28.45
C PHE A 85 10.79 -16.48 29.59
N PRO A 86 9.90 -15.52 29.95
CA PRO A 86 10.20 -14.52 30.97
C PRO A 86 10.32 -15.11 32.38
N ASP A 87 9.56 -16.17 32.65
CA ASP A 87 9.48 -16.80 33.96
C ASP A 87 10.29 -18.10 34.04
N LYS A 88 10.53 -18.57 35.26
CA LYS A 88 11.10 -19.92 35.48
C LYS A 88 10.12 -21.01 35.07
N ASP A 89 10.70 -22.16 34.66
CA ASP A 89 9.90 -23.32 34.33
C ASP A 89 9.12 -23.84 35.56
N PHE A 90 7.82 -23.97 35.38
CA PHE A 90 6.95 -24.50 36.46
C PHE A 90 7.29 -25.95 36.83
N HIS A 91 7.86 -26.71 35.87
CA HIS A 91 8.25 -28.10 36.05
C HIS A 91 9.71 -28.27 36.53
N GLY A 92 10.48 -27.17 36.59
CA GLY A 92 11.83 -27.19 37.15
C GLY A 92 12.94 -27.64 36.19
N PHE A 93 12.71 -27.67 34.85
CA PHE A 93 13.70 -28.10 33.86
C PHE A 93 14.52 -26.97 33.25
N ASP A 94 14.66 -25.82 33.92
CA ASP A 94 15.48 -24.70 33.45
C ASP A 94 16.97 -25.07 33.30
N GLU A 95 17.51 -25.91 34.20
CA GLU A 95 18.89 -26.34 34.14
C GLU A 95 19.17 -27.22 32.93
N GLU A 96 18.29 -28.19 32.64
CA GLU A 96 18.38 -29.06 31.47
C GLU A 96 18.32 -28.25 30.16
N PHE A 97 17.40 -27.28 30.13
CA PHE A 97 17.27 -26.40 28.98
C PHE A 97 18.51 -25.49 28.82
N GLN A 98 19.06 -24.96 29.93
CA GLN A 98 20.30 -24.19 29.90
C GLN A 98 21.47 -25.03 29.37
N LEU A 99 21.55 -26.31 29.75
CA LEU A 99 22.58 -27.21 29.23
C LEU A 99 22.48 -27.39 27.71
N SER A 100 21.27 -27.57 27.19
CA SER A 100 21.06 -27.68 25.73
C SER A 100 21.42 -26.40 24.99
N LEU A 101 21.12 -25.22 25.56
CA LEU A 101 21.50 -23.92 25.01
C LEU A 101 23.01 -23.69 25.00
N ASN A 102 23.72 -24.21 26.00
CA ASN A 102 25.20 -24.16 26.04
C ASN A 102 25.89 -25.09 25.03
N GLN A 103 25.21 -26.17 24.66
CA GLN A 103 25.76 -27.15 23.71
C GLN A 103 25.53 -26.74 22.25
N LYS A 104 24.46 -25.96 21.99
CA LYS A 104 24.07 -25.59 20.64
C LYS A 104 23.71 -24.11 20.52
N PRO A 105 24.38 -23.36 19.63
CA PRO A 105 24.03 -21.98 19.35
C PRO A 105 22.56 -21.88 18.94
N THR A 106 21.76 -21.21 19.77
CA THR A 106 20.30 -21.12 19.63
C THR A 106 19.86 -19.68 19.78
N VAL A 107 18.90 -19.25 18.97
CA VAL A 107 18.24 -17.95 19.13
C VAL A 107 16.99 -18.10 19.99
N LEU A 108 16.98 -17.43 21.13
CA LEU A 108 15.78 -17.26 21.95
C LEU A 108 15.09 -15.93 21.59
N SER A 109 13.78 -15.94 21.62
CA SER A 109 13.01 -14.73 21.38
C SER A 109 12.88 -13.85 22.62
N PHE A 110 12.74 -12.56 22.39
CA PHE A 110 12.23 -11.61 23.35
C PHE A 110 11.11 -10.74 22.73
N ILE A 111 10.34 -10.12 23.60
CA ILE A 111 9.21 -9.25 23.21
C ILE A 111 9.52 -7.84 23.71
N GLY A 112 9.23 -6.83 22.90
CA GLY A 112 9.29 -5.43 23.31
C GLY A 112 8.25 -5.15 24.40
N SER A 113 8.65 -4.41 25.45
CA SER A 113 7.81 -4.06 26.59
C SER A 113 7.56 -2.56 26.63
N ILE A 114 6.33 -2.18 26.99
CA ILE A 114 5.96 -0.79 27.28
C ILE A 114 6.43 -0.34 28.69
N GLN A 115 6.84 -1.29 29.53
CA GLN A 115 7.40 -1.03 30.85
C GLN A 115 8.92 -1.09 30.78
N ALA A 116 9.59 -0.19 31.50
CA ALA A 116 11.04 -0.24 31.63
C ALA A 116 11.45 -1.51 32.38
N THR A 117 12.41 -2.24 31.80
CA THR A 117 13.01 -3.43 32.38
C THR A 117 14.52 -3.29 32.40
N GLU A 118 15.22 -4.03 33.28
CA GLU A 118 16.69 -4.09 33.21
C GLU A 118 17.12 -4.67 31.87
N VAL A 119 18.05 -3.95 31.20
CA VAL A 119 18.59 -4.31 29.89
C VAL A 119 19.97 -4.92 30.10
N GLY A 120 20.11 -6.19 29.84
CA GLY A 120 21.40 -6.87 29.98
C GLY A 120 22.32 -6.66 28.78
N PRO A 121 23.58 -7.15 28.87
CA PRO A 121 24.54 -7.05 27.78
C PRO A 121 24.00 -7.67 26.49
N HIS A 122 24.43 -7.12 25.38
CA HIS A 122 23.97 -7.42 24.05
C HIS A 122 25.15 -7.58 23.09
N VAL A 123 24.91 -8.19 21.93
CA VAL A 123 25.91 -8.32 20.86
C VAL A 123 26.40 -6.95 20.40
N GLY A 124 27.69 -6.79 20.19
CA GLY A 124 28.28 -5.53 19.76
C GLY A 124 27.72 -5.01 18.44
N THR A 125 27.49 -3.71 18.39
CA THR A 125 27.03 -3.01 17.19
C THR A 125 28.02 -1.93 16.82
N ALA A 126 28.55 -1.99 15.56
CA ALA A 126 29.40 -0.96 15.02
C ALA A 126 28.55 0.02 14.19
N GLN A 127 28.57 1.29 14.59
CA GLN A 127 27.90 2.36 13.83
C GLN A 127 28.86 2.98 12.81
N LEU A 128 28.34 3.25 11.63
CA LEU A 128 29.04 3.91 10.52
C LEU A 128 28.19 5.10 10.04
N GLY A 129 28.84 6.20 9.72
CA GLY A 129 28.14 7.40 9.22
C GLY A 129 27.81 8.43 10.30
N GLY A 130 26.96 9.39 9.96
CA GLY A 130 26.55 10.48 10.84
C GLY A 130 25.26 10.18 11.59
N GLY A 131 25.14 10.64 12.81
CA GLY A 131 23.95 10.46 13.64
C GLY A 131 23.99 9.21 14.53
N VAL A 132 23.03 9.13 15.44
CA VAL A 132 22.91 8.03 16.43
C VAL A 132 21.87 7.05 15.94
N ALA A 133 22.28 5.85 15.52
CA ALA A 133 21.36 4.83 14.98
C ALA A 133 20.18 4.55 15.93
N ALA A 134 20.43 4.57 17.25
CA ALA A 134 19.39 4.34 18.24
C ALA A 134 18.22 5.34 18.18
N GLU A 135 18.41 6.54 17.62
CA GLU A 135 17.36 7.57 17.49
C GLU A 135 16.40 7.28 16.34
N TRP A 136 16.87 6.62 15.29
CA TRP A 136 16.09 6.28 14.10
C TRP A 136 15.34 4.97 14.23
N LEU A 137 15.87 4.04 15.03
CA LEU A 137 15.26 2.73 15.24
C LEU A 137 14.00 2.81 16.10
N TYR A 138 13.11 1.84 15.97
CA TYR A 138 11.97 1.71 16.87
C TYR A 138 12.44 1.58 18.32
N GLN A 139 11.86 2.40 19.22
CA GLN A 139 12.24 2.49 20.60
C GLN A 139 11.28 1.74 21.50
N TYR A 140 11.83 0.92 22.39
CA TYR A 140 11.08 0.28 23.48
C TYR A 140 11.62 0.69 24.84
N PRO A 141 10.76 0.97 25.83
CA PRO A 141 11.18 1.23 27.21
C PRO A 141 11.90 0.05 27.86
N GLY A 142 11.55 -1.18 27.46
CA GLY A 142 12.13 -2.40 28.00
C GLY A 142 11.87 -3.61 27.09
N ILE A 143 12.33 -4.77 27.55
CA ILE A 143 12.12 -6.06 26.89
C ILE A 143 11.74 -7.13 27.91
N LEU A 144 10.88 -8.07 27.47
CA LEU A 144 10.60 -9.31 28.19
C LEU A 144 11.42 -10.43 27.53
N ARG A 145 12.42 -10.91 28.23
CA ARG A 145 13.32 -11.97 27.75
C ARG A 145 13.49 -13.05 28.81
N SER A 146 14.00 -14.20 28.38
CA SER A 146 14.42 -15.26 29.28
C SER A 146 15.59 -14.82 30.19
N ALA A 147 15.58 -15.30 31.41
CA ALA A 147 16.76 -15.24 32.29
C ALA A 147 17.86 -16.25 31.89
N LEU A 148 17.52 -17.23 31.06
CA LEU A 148 18.44 -18.23 30.53
C LEU A 148 19.40 -17.58 29.52
N LYS A 149 20.65 -18.06 29.51
CA LYS A 149 21.68 -17.56 28.61
C LYS A 149 21.65 -18.36 27.30
N SER A 150 21.46 -17.70 26.20
CA SER A 150 21.61 -18.25 24.85
C SER A 150 22.65 -17.45 24.08
N GLU A 151 23.22 -18.04 23.03
CA GLU A 151 24.20 -17.36 22.18
C GLU A 151 23.57 -16.26 21.34
N GLY A 152 22.29 -16.40 20.99
CA GLY A 152 21.50 -15.39 20.31
C GLY A 152 20.19 -15.05 21.03
N VAL A 153 19.82 -13.76 20.96
CA VAL A 153 18.50 -13.28 21.40
C VAL A 153 17.97 -12.31 20.36
N GLY A 154 16.72 -12.47 19.98
CA GLY A 154 16.12 -11.67 18.91
C GLY A 154 14.66 -11.27 19.16
N LEU A 155 14.29 -10.07 18.66
CA LEU A 155 12.97 -9.52 18.78
C LEU A 155 11.98 -10.27 17.85
N ILE A 156 10.82 -10.65 18.42
CA ILE A 156 9.70 -11.20 17.65
C ILE A 156 8.50 -10.26 17.55
N SER A 157 8.51 -9.14 18.28
CA SER A 157 7.42 -8.17 18.21
C SER A 157 7.29 -7.57 16.82
N THR A 158 6.05 -7.36 16.41
CA THR A 158 5.71 -6.76 15.13
C THR A 158 5.05 -5.42 15.33
N ASN A 159 5.28 -4.49 14.41
CA ASN A 159 4.66 -3.18 14.40
C ASN A 159 3.68 -3.13 13.20
N PRO A 160 2.37 -3.33 13.43
CA PRO A 160 1.38 -3.24 12.36
C PRO A 160 1.27 -1.81 11.83
N GLU A 161 0.98 -1.68 10.54
CA GLU A 161 0.71 -0.40 9.92
C GLU A 161 -0.70 0.11 10.25
N LEU A 162 -1.11 1.25 9.68
CA LEU A 162 -2.36 1.94 9.99
C LEU A 162 -3.63 1.08 9.84
N ASP A 163 -3.59 0.07 8.98
CA ASP A 163 -4.69 -0.87 8.75
C ASP A 163 -4.61 -2.15 9.59
N GLY A 164 -3.67 -2.22 10.51
CA GLY A 164 -3.46 -3.39 11.37
C GLY A 164 -2.69 -4.54 10.72
N VAL A 165 -2.18 -4.36 9.49
CA VAL A 165 -1.44 -5.38 8.74
C VAL A 165 0.07 -5.19 8.91
N VAL A 166 0.79 -6.27 9.18
CA VAL A 166 2.25 -6.28 9.29
C VAL A 166 2.86 -6.56 7.93
N ARG A 167 3.58 -5.57 7.37
CA ARG A 167 4.27 -5.67 6.08
C ARG A 167 5.78 -5.58 6.21
N LYS A 168 6.22 -4.75 7.15
CA LYS A 168 7.63 -4.47 7.45
C LYS A 168 7.97 -4.92 8.85
N LEU A 169 9.20 -5.39 9.04
CA LEU A 169 9.70 -5.73 10.36
C LEU A 169 11.03 -5.00 10.61
N PRO A 170 11.24 -4.53 11.86
CA PRO A 170 12.53 -3.96 12.23
C PRO A 170 13.60 -5.05 12.24
N LEU A 171 14.76 -4.77 11.63
CA LEU A 171 15.94 -5.64 11.76
C LEU A 171 16.69 -5.38 13.06
N ALA A 172 16.59 -4.17 13.57
CA ALA A 172 17.13 -3.77 14.87
C ALA A 172 16.16 -2.80 15.55
N ILE A 173 16.24 -2.75 16.87
CA ILE A 173 15.49 -1.83 17.72
C ILE A 173 16.40 -1.15 18.72
N SER A 174 15.95 -0.04 19.30
CA SER A 174 16.61 0.63 20.40
C SER A 174 15.85 0.38 21.71
N VAL A 175 16.55 -0.06 22.73
CA VAL A 175 16.03 -0.20 24.10
C VAL A 175 16.94 0.58 25.03
N GLN A 176 16.46 1.68 25.57
CA GLN A 176 17.24 2.57 26.46
C GLN A 176 18.60 2.97 25.85
N GLY A 177 18.63 3.22 24.53
CA GLY A 177 19.85 3.58 23.78
C GLY A 177 20.73 2.41 23.36
N ASN A 178 20.44 1.17 23.80
CA ASN A 178 21.13 -0.04 23.35
C ASN A 178 20.40 -0.63 22.14
N ILE A 179 21.16 -1.14 21.18
CA ILE A 179 20.61 -1.71 19.94
C ILE A 179 20.49 -3.22 20.08
N TYR A 180 19.31 -3.75 19.77
CA TYR A 180 18.98 -5.17 19.80
C TYR A 180 18.52 -5.64 18.42
N PRO A 181 18.92 -6.85 17.98
CA PRO A 181 18.52 -7.39 16.67
C PRO A 181 17.09 -7.94 16.67
N SER A 182 16.53 -8.08 15.46
CA SER A 182 15.40 -8.97 15.24
C SER A 182 15.81 -10.43 15.33
N PHE A 183 14.83 -11.29 15.56
CA PHE A 183 15.02 -12.73 15.62
C PHE A 183 15.62 -13.29 14.32
N ALA A 184 15.10 -12.88 13.18
CA ALA A 184 15.59 -13.32 11.87
C ALA A 184 17.03 -12.86 11.59
N LEU A 185 17.38 -11.61 11.94
CA LEU A 185 18.75 -11.12 11.77
C LEU A 185 19.73 -11.86 12.69
N GLU A 186 19.31 -12.19 13.91
CA GLU A 186 20.14 -12.94 14.86
C GLU A 186 20.35 -14.40 14.43
N MET A 187 19.32 -15.04 13.86
CA MET A 187 19.48 -16.38 13.26
C MET A 187 20.54 -16.37 12.14
N LEU A 188 20.49 -15.35 11.28
CA LEU A 188 21.46 -15.20 10.20
C LEU A 188 22.86 -14.93 10.75
N ARG A 189 22.99 -14.09 11.82
CA ARG A 189 24.28 -13.82 12.48
C ARG A 189 24.91 -15.09 13.03
N LEU A 190 24.15 -15.93 13.72
CA LEU A 190 24.66 -17.20 14.25
C LEU A 190 25.09 -18.15 13.12
N ALA A 191 24.32 -18.21 12.03
CA ALA A 191 24.65 -19.06 10.89
C ALA A 191 25.93 -18.64 10.18
N THR A 192 26.22 -17.34 10.12
CA THR A 192 27.46 -16.79 9.51
C THR A 192 28.65 -16.80 10.47
N GLY A 193 28.39 -16.97 11.78
CA GLY A 193 29.45 -16.87 12.81
C GLY A 193 29.93 -15.43 13.04
N ASP A 194 29.17 -14.44 12.66
CA ASP A 194 29.53 -13.03 12.83
C ASP A 194 29.48 -12.61 14.29
N PRO A 195 30.50 -11.87 14.80
CA PRO A 195 30.55 -11.44 16.20
C PRO A 195 29.66 -10.21 16.49
N SER A 196 29.29 -9.43 15.45
CA SER A 196 28.63 -8.14 15.63
C SER A 196 27.81 -7.73 14.40
N TYR A 197 27.04 -6.65 14.54
CA TYR A 197 26.33 -5.98 13.44
C TYR A 197 27.03 -4.68 13.07
N GLN A 198 26.84 -4.27 11.83
CA GLN A 198 27.19 -2.95 11.33
C GLN A 198 25.93 -2.23 10.89
N ILE A 199 25.73 -1.01 11.36
CA ILE A 199 24.59 -0.16 10.99
C ILE A 199 25.14 1.13 10.43
N LYS A 200 24.75 1.46 9.18
CA LYS A 200 25.08 2.75 8.58
C LYS A 200 23.87 3.68 8.65
N THR A 201 24.13 4.90 9.10
CA THR A 201 23.15 5.98 9.19
C THR A 201 23.56 7.16 8.34
N GLU A 202 22.58 7.85 7.79
CA GLU A 202 22.69 9.14 7.11
C GLU A 202 21.86 10.20 7.84
N GLU A 203 21.81 11.41 7.33
CA GLU A 203 20.99 12.49 7.90
C GLU A 203 19.48 12.18 7.87
N THR A 204 19.05 11.27 7.02
CA THR A 204 17.64 10.89 6.81
C THR A 204 17.23 9.61 7.53
N GLY A 205 18.14 8.89 8.17
CA GLY A 205 17.83 7.64 8.88
C GLY A 205 18.87 6.54 8.72
N VAL A 206 18.43 5.31 8.93
CA VAL A 206 19.24 4.10 8.68
C VAL A 206 19.24 3.80 7.18
N GLU A 207 20.43 3.66 6.60
CA GLU A 207 20.59 3.31 5.19
C GLU A 207 20.59 1.80 5.00
N TRP A 208 21.45 1.12 5.78
CA TRP A 208 21.57 -0.34 5.73
C TRP A 208 22.06 -0.94 7.04
N ILE A 209 21.78 -2.24 7.19
CA ILE A 209 22.34 -3.09 8.24
C ILE A 209 23.11 -4.22 7.56
N ARG A 210 24.28 -4.57 8.10
CA ARG A 210 25.16 -5.60 7.55
C ARG A 210 25.72 -6.51 8.63
N LEU A 211 25.81 -7.78 8.32
CA LEU A 211 26.71 -8.71 9.00
C LEU A 211 28.06 -8.69 8.27
N PRO A 212 29.20 -8.58 8.98
CA PRO A 212 30.51 -8.41 8.35
C PRO A 212 30.88 -9.47 7.32
N GLN A 213 30.47 -10.72 7.53
CA GLN A 213 30.73 -11.87 6.62
C GLN A 213 29.57 -12.11 5.64
N TYR A 214 28.59 -11.22 5.59
CA TYR A 214 27.41 -11.34 4.75
C TYR A 214 27.19 -10.08 3.91
N SER A 215 26.12 -10.07 3.12
CA SER A 215 25.78 -8.93 2.28
C SER A 215 25.20 -7.75 3.05
N ILE A 216 25.20 -6.58 2.42
CA ILE A 216 24.47 -5.40 2.87
C ILE A 216 22.98 -5.64 2.69
N ILE A 217 22.21 -5.33 3.73
CA ILE A 217 20.75 -5.38 3.75
C ILE A 217 20.25 -3.94 3.76
N ASN A 218 19.74 -3.47 2.63
CA ASN A 218 19.13 -2.14 2.55
C ASN A 218 17.87 -2.12 3.40
N THR A 219 17.69 -1.04 4.17
CA THR A 219 16.54 -0.85 5.04
C THR A 219 15.80 0.43 4.71
N ASN A 220 14.60 0.58 5.26
CA ASN A 220 13.96 1.88 5.34
C ASN A 220 14.65 2.72 6.44
N GLU A 221 14.34 4.01 6.49
CA GLU A 221 14.90 4.98 7.44
C GLU A 221 14.90 4.56 8.93
N ASN A 222 13.94 3.73 9.32
CA ASN A 222 13.79 3.21 10.69
C ASN A 222 14.44 1.82 10.88
N GLY A 223 15.29 1.37 9.96
CA GLY A 223 15.93 0.04 10.04
C GLY A 223 14.97 -1.12 9.81
N THR A 224 13.85 -0.90 9.10
CA THR A 224 12.87 -1.94 8.76
C THR A 224 13.09 -2.48 7.36
N VAL A 225 12.68 -3.73 7.14
CA VAL A 225 12.64 -4.38 5.82
C VAL A 225 11.24 -4.85 5.47
N TRP A 226 10.91 -4.81 4.19
CA TRP A 226 9.72 -5.46 3.66
C TRP A 226 9.95 -6.95 3.59
N ALA A 227 9.12 -7.74 4.27
CA ALA A 227 9.23 -9.18 4.20
C ALA A 227 8.67 -9.74 2.89
N ASN A 228 9.25 -10.83 2.40
CA ASN A 228 8.68 -11.59 1.30
C ASN A 228 7.55 -12.48 1.81
N TRP A 229 6.31 -12.08 1.55
CA TRP A 229 5.12 -12.78 2.01
C TRP A 229 4.70 -13.93 1.10
N ASN A 230 5.27 -14.03 -0.10
CA ASN A 230 4.89 -15.03 -1.11
C ASN A 230 5.83 -16.24 -1.11
N THR A 231 6.14 -16.75 0.09
CA THR A 231 7.03 -17.90 0.29
C THR A 231 6.29 -18.99 1.05
N LYS A 232 6.42 -20.22 0.58
CA LYS A 232 6.01 -21.44 1.30
C LYS A 232 7.18 -22.04 2.02
N PHE A 233 6.94 -22.54 3.23
CA PHE A 233 7.93 -23.21 4.07
C PHE A 233 7.53 -24.68 4.29
N TYR A 234 8.55 -25.56 4.38
CA TYR A 234 8.33 -26.89 4.91
C TYR A 234 7.93 -26.80 6.37
N ARG A 235 7.00 -27.70 6.76
CA ARG A 235 6.46 -27.72 8.12
C ARG A 235 6.45 -29.14 8.65
N GLN A 236 6.72 -29.28 9.94
CA GLN A 236 6.64 -30.54 10.66
C GLN A 236 6.05 -30.33 12.05
N SER A 237 5.16 -31.22 12.51
CA SER A 237 4.73 -31.21 13.90
C SER A 237 5.88 -31.46 14.85
N ALA A 238 5.93 -30.78 16.00
CA ALA A 238 7.00 -30.98 16.99
C ALA A 238 7.09 -32.45 17.48
N LEU A 239 5.96 -33.16 17.57
CA LEU A 239 5.95 -34.60 17.89
C LEU A 239 6.61 -35.47 16.83
N GLU A 240 6.42 -35.15 15.56
CA GLU A 240 7.05 -35.86 14.44
C GLU A 240 8.54 -35.52 14.39
N TYR A 241 8.88 -34.24 14.54
CA TYR A 241 10.26 -33.77 14.58
C TYR A 241 11.09 -34.44 15.68
N LEU A 242 10.52 -34.66 16.86
CA LEU A 242 11.17 -35.38 17.95
C LEU A 242 11.44 -36.86 17.63
N LYS A 243 10.73 -37.45 16.65
CA LYS A 243 10.94 -38.86 16.22
C LYS A 243 11.91 -38.93 15.05
N ASP A 244 11.66 -38.15 14.02
CA ASP A 244 12.36 -38.17 12.74
C ASP A 244 12.52 -36.71 12.23
N PRO A 245 13.56 -35.97 12.64
CA PRO A 245 13.75 -34.59 12.28
C PRO A 245 14.14 -34.43 10.81
N ILE A 246 13.43 -33.56 10.08
CA ILE A 246 13.83 -33.12 8.75
C ILE A 246 15.02 -32.15 8.92
N PRO A 247 16.17 -32.42 8.27
CA PRO A 247 17.34 -31.55 8.36
C PRO A 247 17.08 -30.25 7.56
N ALA A 248 17.42 -29.12 8.15
CA ALA A 248 17.37 -27.83 7.49
C ALA A 248 18.44 -26.87 8.07
N PRO A 249 19.01 -25.96 7.28
CA PRO A 249 19.96 -24.95 7.77
C PRO A 249 19.39 -24.10 8.90
N PHE A 250 18.13 -23.75 8.83
CA PHE A 250 17.41 -23.01 9.86
C PHE A 250 16.15 -23.76 10.28
N VAL A 251 15.96 -23.90 11.59
CA VAL A 251 14.77 -24.54 12.15
C VAL A 251 14.12 -23.60 13.15
N ILE A 252 12.89 -23.19 12.86
CA ILE A 252 12.15 -22.24 13.70
C ILE A 252 11.00 -22.96 14.41
N PHE A 253 11.06 -22.99 15.73
CA PHE A 253 10.04 -23.55 16.59
C PHE A 253 9.04 -22.49 16.98
N GLY A 254 7.76 -22.77 16.74
CA GLY A 254 6.66 -21.86 17.09
C GLY A 254 5.41 -22.60 17.49
N VAL A 255 4.51 -21.87 18.17
CA VAL A 255 3.23 -22.44 18.62
C VAL A 255 2.15 -22.17 17.59
N THR A 256 1.40 -23.22 17.22
CA THR A 256 0.24 -23.12 16.33
C THR A 256 -1.05 -23.63 17.02
N ALA A 257 -0.95 -24.12 18.27
CA ALA A 257 -2.11 -24.56 19.03
C ALA A 257 -3.11 -23.42 19.22
N GLU A 258 -4.38 -23.70 18.97
CA GLU A 258 -5.48 -22.72 19.02
C GLU A 258 -5.58 -22.07 20.42
N GLY A 259 -5.79 -20.76 20.44
CA GLY A 259 -5.92 -19.97 21.67
C GLY A 259 -4.62 -19.72 22.44
N VAL A 260 -3.46 -20.19 21.95
CA VAL A 260 -2.15 -20.00 22.59
C VAL A 260 -1.33 -18.90 21.89
N ALA A 261 -1.10 -19.05 20.59
CA ALA A 261 -0.33 -18.06 19.85
C ALA A 261 -1.25 -17.01 19.19
N PRO A 262 -0.84 -15.73 19.17
CA PRO A 262 -1.57 -14.72 18.44
C PRO A 262 -1.51 -14.96 16.93
N LEU A 263 -2.63 -14.72 16.25
CA LEU A 263 -2.67 -14.64 14.80
C LEU A 263 -2.47 -13.18 14.39
N ILE A 264 -1.55 -12.95 13.48
CA ILE A 264 -1.13 -11.61 13.04
C ILE A 264 -1.51 -11.45 11.56
N ALA A 265 -2.19 -10.34 11.25
CA ALA A 265 -2.57 -10.01 9.89
C ALA A 265 -1.34 -9.61 9.07
N THR A 266 -1.19 -10.22 7.88
CA THR A 266 -0.12 -9.95 6.92
C THR A 266 -0.71 -9.86 5.50
N PRO A 267 0.01 -9.39 4.49
CA PRO A 267 -0.44 -9.41 3.09
C PRO A 267 -0.86 -10.81 2.60
N ALA A 268 -0.22 -11.87 3.11
CA ALA A 268 -0.54 -13.27 2.79
C ALA A 268 -1.63 -13.88 3.69
N GLY A 269 -2.45 -13.05 4.33
CA GLY A 269 -3.45 -13.49 5.31
C GLY A 269 -2.92 -13.52 6.74
N VAL A 270 -3.61 -14.24 7.62
CA VAL A 270 -3.17 -14.35 9.03
C VAL A 270 -2.06 -15.38 9.17
N LYS A 271 -1.04 -15.05 9.95
CA LYS A 271 0.17 -15.86 10.16
C LYS A 271 0.50 -15.96 11.65
N TYR A 272 1.19 -17.02 12.02
CA TYR A 272 1.78 -17.15 13.36
C TYR A 272 3.10 -16.39 13.47
N PRO A 273 3.59 -16.05 14.67
CA PRO A 273 4.84 -15.32 14.85
C PRO A 273 6.07 -15.96 14.17
N HIS A 274 6.18 -17.29 14.19
CA HIS A 274 7.30 -17.99 13.54
C HIS A 274 7.20 -17.98 12.01
N ASP A 275 6.00 -17.97 11.41
CA ASP A 275 5.84 -17.75 9.97
C ASP A 275 6.38 -16.39 9.55
N ILE A 276 6.09 -15.36 10.37
CA ILE A 276 6.53 -13.99 10.11
C ILE A 276 8.06 -13.91 10.17
N GLN A 277 8.68 -14.50 11.21
CA GLN A 277 10.14 -14.52 11.33
C GLN A 277 10.80 -15.32 10.21
N ALA A 278 10.16 -16.41 9.76
CA ALA A 278 10.63 -17.18 8.60
C ALA A 278 10.59 -16.34 7.32
N SER A 279 9.50 -15.57 7.11
CA SER A 279 9.38 -14.69 5.93
C SER A 279 10.45 -13.60 5.92
N VAL A 280 10.80 -13.03 7.07
CA VAL A 280 11.91 -12.08 7.17
C VAL A 280 13.25 -12.78 6.91
N LEU A 281 13.49 -13.92 7.56
CA LEU A 281 14.74 -14.68 7.39
C LEU A 281 14.94 -15.10 5.92
N ASN A 282 13.88 -15.59 5.25
CA ASN A 282 13.92 -15.88 3.81
C ASN A 282 14.31 -14.65 3.00
N THR A 283 13.73 -13.47 3.34
CA THR A 283 14.06 -12.21 2.69
C THR A 283 15.53 -11.85 2.84
N LEU A 284 16.10 -12.06 4.03
CA LEU A 284 17.51 -11.77 4.31
C LEU A 284 18.43 -12.75 3.58
N VAL A 285 18.13 -14.04 3.64
CA VAL A 285 18.95 -15.12 3.03
C VAL A 285 18.99 -14.98 1.52
N ASN A 286 17.86 -14.68 0.89
CA ASN A 286 17.78 -14.54 -0.57
C ASN A 286 18.18 -13.14 -1.08
N GLY A 287 18.42 -12.17 -0.19
CA GLY A 287 18.78 -10.80 -0.57
C GLY A 287 17.71 -10.09 -1.42
N ASN A 288 16.45 -10.51 -1.31
CA ASN A 288 15.33 -10.02 -2.11
C ASN A 288 14.42 -9.03 -1.35
N ALA A 289 14.99 -8.35 -0.35
CA ALA A 289 14.31 -7.30 0.39
C ALA A 289 13.79 -6.21 -0.56
N LEU A 290 12.52 -5.89 -0.46
CA LEU A 290 11.94 -4.79 -1.20
C LEU A 290 12.42 -3.47 -0.58
N SER A 291 12.80 -2.54 -1.43
CA SER A 291 13.28 -1.20 -1.05
C SER A 291 12.33 -0.12 -1.59
N GLN A 292 12.08 0.88 -0.76
CA GLN A 292 11.37 2.08 -1.17
C GLN A 292 12.36 3.25 -1.09
N PRO A 293 12.98 3.64 -2.23
CA PRO A 293 14.00 4.68 -2.23
C PRO A 293 13.45 6.03 -1.79
N SER A 294 14.27 6.86 -1.15
CA SER A 294 13.88 8.19 -0.67
C SER A 294 13.42 9.16 -1.79
N TRP A 295 13.87 8.94 -3.04
CA TRP A 295 13.43 9.73 -4.20
C TRP A 295 12.03 9.36 -4.72
N ASN A 296 11.41 8.28 -4.18
CA ASN A 296 10.14 7.72 -4.68
C ASN A 296 9.02 8.78 -4.68
N PHE A 297 8.86 9.49 -3.58
CA PHE A 297 7.86 10.57 -3.47
C PHE A 297 8.05 11.67 -4.54
N ILE A 298 9.30 12.05 -4.81
CA ILE A 298 9.61 13.08 -5.84
C ILE A 298 9.26 12.54 -7.23
N ALA A 299 9.54 11.28 -7.51
CA ALA A 299 9.20 10.64 -8.77
C ALA A 299 7.69 10.55 -8.97
N GLU A 300 6.94 10.13 -7.96
CA GLU A 300 5.47 10.07 -7.99
C GLU A 300 4.86 11.45 -8.24
N LEU A 301 5.32 12.46 -7.52
CA LEU A 301 4.90 13.86 -7.72
C LEU A 301 5.22 14.35 -9.13
N GLY A 302 6.41 14.04 -9.65
CA GLY A 302 6.82 14.38 -11.02
C GLY A 302 5.90 13.74 -12.07
N VAL A 303 5.61 12.46 -11.92
CA VAL A 303 4.69 11.71 -12.80
C VAL A 303 3.28 12.28 -12.73
N LEU A 304 2.79 12.62 -11.55
CA LEU A 304 1.48 13.25 -11.35
C LEU A 304 1.39 14.59 -12.11
N LEU A 305 2.36 15.46 -11.93
CA LEU A 305 2.38 16.79 -12.56
C LEU A 305 2.49 16.70 -14.09
N ILE A 306 3.36 15.83 -14.59
CA ILE A 306 3.52 15.59 -16.04
C ILE A 306 2.24 14.99 -16.62
N GLY A 307 1.64 14.00 -15.95
CA GLY A 307 0.38 13.38 -16.34
C GLY A 307 -0.77 14.40 -16.42
N MET A 308 -0.92 15.26 -15.41
CA MET A 308 -1.91 16.35 -15.42
C MET A 308 -1.67 17.33 -16.58
N LEU A 309 -0.41 17.69 -16.81
CA LEU A 309 -0.05 18.60 -17.91
C LEU A 309 -0.46 18.02 -19.27
N ILE A 310 -0.15 16.76 -19.50
CA ILE A 310 -0.47 16.07 -20.74
C ILE A 310 -2.00 15.94 -20.91
N LEU A 311 -2.70 15.58 -19.85
CA LEU A 311 -4.17 15.50 -19.86
C LEU A 311 -4.82 16.86 -20.13
N LEU A 312 -4.23 17.98 -19.66
CA LEU A 312 -4.67 19.33 -20.00
C LEU A 312 -4.59 19.60 -21.50
N PHE A 313 -3.49 19.23 -22.15
CA PHE A 313 -3.35 19.41 -23.61
C PHE A 313 -4.30 18.49 -24.38
N ALA A 314 -4.48 17.25 -23.95
CA ALA A 314 -5.37 16.28 -24.57
C ALA A 314 -6.87 16.56 -24.30
N SER A 315 -7.19 17.41 -23.32
CA SER A 315 -8.58 17.61 -22.83
C SER A 315 -9.54 18.23 -23.84
N ARG A 316 -9.05 18.75 -24.96
CA ARG A 316 -9.89 19.36 -26.01
C ARG A 316 -10.85 18.37 -26.68
N SER A 317 -10.50 17.09 -26.71
CA SER A 317 -11.33 16.02 -27.27
C SER A 317 -11.32 14.79 -26.37
N ILE A 318 -12.51 14.23 -26.08
CA ILE A 318 -12.64 12.99 -25.31
C ILE A 318 -12.00 11.81 -26.07
N TYR A 319 -12.06 11.81 -27.39
CA TYR A 319 -11.49 10.76 -28.26
C TYR A 319 -9.96 10.70 -28.20
N LEU A 320 -9.29 11.81 -27.80
CA LEU A 320 -7.85 11.86 -27.60
C LEU A 320 -7.50 11.65 -26.12
N SER A 321 -8.24 12.26 -25.21
CA SER A 321 -7.91 12.24 -23.79
C SER A 321 -8.15 10.88 -23.11
N LEU A 322 -9.19 10.13 -23.52
CA LEU A 322 -9.48 8.83 -22.94
C LEU A 322 -8.42 7.76 -23.30
N PRO A 323 -8.05 7.54 -24.58
CA PRO A 323 -6.96 6.62 -24.92
C PRO A 323 -5.64 7.01 -24.24
N PHE A 324 -5.38 8.31 -24.13
CA PHE A 324 -4.18 8.80 -23.49
C PHE A 324 -4.18 8.51 -21.98
N LEU A 325 -5.32 8.72 -21.30
CA LEU A 325 -5.46 8.35 -19.89
C LEU A 325 -5.20 6.85 -19.69
N VAL A 326 -5.82 5.99 -20.52
CA VAL A 326 -5.64 4.53 -20.46
C VAL A 326 -4.17 4.15 -20.66
N LEU A 327 -3.48 4.79 -21.60
CA LEU A 327 -2.07 4.55 -21.87
C LEU A 327 -1.19 4.95 -20.67
N VAL A 328 -1.44 6.12 -20.06
CA VAL A 328 -0.71 6.58 -18.88
C VAL A 328 -0.95 5.64 -17.70
N ILE A 329 -2.19 5.30 -17.40
CA ILE A 329 -2.53 4.37 -16.31
C ILE A 329 -1.89 2.99 -16.56
N GLY A 330 -2.03 2.45 -17.77
CA GLY A 330 -1.43 1.16 -18.14
C GLY A 330 0.10 1.19 -18.02
N GLY A 331 0.73 2.28 -18.45
CA GLY A 331 2.18 2.49 -18.31
C GLY A 331 2.62 2.56 -16.86
N LEU A 332 1.86 3.22 -15.99
CA LEU A 332 2.14 3.30 -14.55
C LEU A 332 2.02 1.94 -13.86
N ILE A 333 0.94 1.20 -14.12
CA ILE A 333 0.76 -0.15 -13.59
C ILE A 333 1.89 -1.07 -14.06
N TYR A 334 2.22 -1.02 -15.35
CA TYR A 334 3.30 -1.82 -15.91
C TYR A 334 4.67 -1.46 -15.31
N SER A 335 4.97 -0.17 -15.13
CA SER A 335 6.23 0.27 -14.52
C SER A 335 6.34 -0.15 -13.06
N SER A 336 5.27 -0.03 -12.27
CA SER A 336 5.22 -0.49 -10.88
C SER A 336 5.43 -2.01 -10.79
N TRP A 337 4.76 -2.78 -11.65
CA TRP A 337 4.93 -4.23 -11.72
C TRP A 337 6.36 -4.64 -12.12
N ARG A 338 6.97 -3.97 -13.10
CA ARG A 338 8.36 -4.24 -13.51
C ARG A 338 9.38 -3.86 -12.44
N LEU A 339 9.17 -2.76 -11.74
CA LEU A 339 10.09 -2.31 -10.69
C LEU A 339 10.13 -3.27 -9.50
N ILE A 340 9.01 -3.94 -9.19
CA ILE A 340 8.98 -4.93 -8.10
C ILE A 340 9.84 -6.17 -8.40
N GLU A 341 10.03 -6.54 -9.68
CA GLU A 341 10.97 -7.60 -10.08
C GLU A 341 12.44 -7.23 -9.76
N PHE A 342 12.74 -5.93 -9.76
CA PHE A 342 14.05 -5.40 -9.34
C PHE A 342 14.11 -5.06 -7.85
N SER A 343 13.15 -5.54 -7.07
CA SER A 343 13.02 -5.29 -5.62
C SER A 343 12.78 -3.82 -5.24
N TYR A 344 12.26 -2.99 -6.17
CA TYR A 344 11.83 -1.63 -5.87
C TYR A 344 10.31 -1.55 -5.74
N LEU A 345 9.84 -0.96 -4.64
CA LEU A 345 8.43 -0.61 -4.45
C LEU A 345 8.19 0.80 -4.98
N PHE A 346 7.41 0.89 -6.04
CA PHE A 346 6.95 2.15 -6.61
C PHE A 346 5.42 2.15 -6.60
N ASP A 347 4.85 2.88 -5.64
CA ASP A 347 3.41 3.01 -5.53
C ASP A 347 2.89 4.09 -6.47
N VAL A 348 2.00 3.70 -7.36
CA VAL A 348 1.36 4.59 -8.33
C VAL A 348 -0.14 4.75 -8.09
N SER A 349 -0.66 4.17 -7.00
CA SER A 349 -2.10 4.08 -6.74
C SER A 349 -2.73 5.47 -6.56
N ALA A 350 -2.18 6.31 -5.68
CA ALA A 350 -2.64 7.68 -5.49
C ALA A 350 -2.54 8.49 -6.78
N THR A 351 -1.43 8.38 -7.49
CA THR A 351 -1.20 9.06 -8.77
C THR A 351 -2.27 8.68 -9.80
N ILE A 352 -2.58 7.39 -9.96
CA ILE A 352 -3.61 6.89 -10.89
C ILE A 352 -4.98 7.47 -10.55
N ILE A 353 -5.37 7.41 -9.28
CA ILE A 353 -6.69 7.87 -8.83
C ILE A 353 -6.82 9.36 -9.04
N ILE A 354 -5.81 10.14 -8.69
CA ILE A 354 -5.85 11.59 -8.82
C ILE A 354 -5.85 12.00 -10.31
N LEU A 355 -5.09 11.33 -11.17
CA LEU A 355 -5.13 11.57 -12.61
C LEU A 355 -6.51 11.25 -13.20
N PHE A 356 -7.14 10.15 -12.76
CA PHE A 356 -8.49 9.80 -13.17
C PHE A 356 -9.51 10.85 -12.72
N ILE A 357 -9.46 11.28 -11.45
CA ILE A 357 -10.34 12.32 -10.91
C ILE A 357 -10.14 13.64 -11.67
N PHE A 358 -8.89 14.03 -11.89
CA PHE A 358 -8.57 15.22 -12.66
C PHE A 358 -9.17 15.17 -14.06
N TRP A 359 -8.94 14.07 -14.79
CA TRP A 359 -9.51 13.86 -16.12
C TRP A 359 -11.03 13.89 -16.08
N ALA A 360 -11.68 13.19 -15.15
CA ALA A 360 -13.14 13.12 -15.06
C ALA A 360 -13.76 14.51 -14.82
N ILE A 361 -13.21 15.31 -13.90
CA ILE A 361 -13.70 16.68 -13.62
C ILE A 361 -13.50 17.56 -14.85
N VAL A 362 -12.36 17.52 -15.51
CA VAL A 362 -12.08 18.31 -16.71
C VAL A 362 -13.03 17.95 -17.85
N GLN A 363 -13.27 16.65 -18.11
CA GLN A 363 -14.19 16.21 -19.16
C GLN A 363 -15.64 16.53 -18.82
N PHE A 364 -16.06 16.33 -17.58
CA PHE A 364 -17.40 16.70 -17.15
C PHE A 364 -17.67 18.20 -17.32
N ARG A 365 -16.71 19.03 -16.93
CA ARG A 365 -16.81 20.47 -17.16
C ARG A 365 -16.89 20.87 -18.62
N ASN A 366 -16.06 20.24 -19.48
CA ASN A 366 -16.11 20.45 -20.92
C ASN A 366 -17.46 20.04 -21.49
N PHE A 367 -18.00 18.91 -21.06
CA PHE A 367 -19.34 18.44 -21.44
C PHE A 367 -20.42 19.45 -21.05
N ILE A 368 -20.45 19.89 -19.78
CA ILE A 368 -21.42 20.89 -19.33
C ILE A 368 -21.30 22.20 -20.10
N THR A 369 -20.06 22.67 -20.34
CA THR A 369 -19.86 23.90 -21.11
C THR A 369 -20.40 23.77 -22.54
N GLN A 370 -20.14 22.65 -23.22
CA GLN A 370 -20.65 22.38 -24.56
C GLN A 370 -22.19 22.23 -24.58
N TYR A 371 -22.72 21.55 -23.56
CA TYR A 371 -24.17 21.37 -23.42
C TYR A 371 -24.88 22.73 -23.25
N LEU A 372 -24.42 23.57 -22.33
CA LEU A 372 -24.98 24.89 -22.09
C LEU A 372 -24.86 25.80 -23.33
N LEU A 373 -23.73 25.75 -24.03
CA LEU A 373 -23.54 26.50 -25.26
C LEU A 373 -24.53 26.08 -26.35
N ARG A 374 -24.75 24.76 -26.51
CA ARG A 374 -25.76 24.23 -27.44
C ARG A 374 -27.18 24.69 -27.08
N GLN A 375 -27.53 24.68 -25.79
CA GLN A 375 -28.82 25.15 -25.31
C GLN A 375 -29.02 26.67 -25.57
N LEU A 376 -27.99 27.47 -25.34
CA LEU A 376 -28.02 28.92 -25.57
C LEU A 376 -28.16 29.22 -27.07
N ILE A 377 -27.44 28.54 -27.94
CA ILE A 377 -27.60 28.65 -29.39
C ILE A 377 -29.02 28.26 -29.80
N LYS A 378 -29.52 27.11 -29.30
CA LYS A 378 -30.91 26.69 -29.58
C LYS A 378 -31.95 27.74 -29.17
N LYS A 379 -31.79 28.35 -28.00
CA LYS A 379 -32.67 29.40 -27.50
C LYS A 379 -32.61 30.67 -28.37
N GLN A 380 -31.40 31.11 -28.77
CA GLN A 380 -31.23 32.31 -29.60
C GLN A 380 -31.82 32.12 -31.00
N PHE A 381 -31.53 30.98 -31.66
CA PHE A 381 -32.06 30.71 -32.98
C PHE A 381 -33.55 30.36 -33.00
N GLY A 382 -34.06 29.76 -31.91
CA GLY A 382 -35.50 29.44 -31.79
C GLY A 382 -36.42 30.64 -31.80
N THR A 383 -35.89 31.84 -31.58
CA THR A 383 -36.64 33.11 -31.66
C THR A 383 -36.84 33.58 -33.09
N TYR A 384 -35.95 33.13 -34.02
CA TYR A 384 -35.95 33.59 -35.43
C TYR A 384 -36.25 32.45 -36.42
N LEU A 385 -36.14 31.22 -36.02
CA LEU A 385 -36.34 30.04 -36.89
C LEU A 385 -37.34 29.07 -36.25
N SER A 386 -38.13 28.37 -37.06
CA SER A 386 -39.02 27.32 -36.53
C SER A 386 -38.21 26.22 -35.82
N PRO A 387 -38.75 25.55 -34.78
CA PRO A 387 -38.08 24.46 -34.07
C PRO A 387 -37.57 23.34 -35.02
N ASP A 388 -38.32 23.06 -36.07
CA ASP A 388 -37.93 22.05 -37.08
C ASP A 388 -36.71 22.48 -37.90
N MET A 389 -36.61 23.75 -38.26
CA MET A 389 -35.47 24.32 -38.93
C MET A 389 -34.22 24.29 -38.05
N VAL A 390 -34.35 24.63 -36.76
CA VAL A 390 -33.24 24.55 -35.80
C VAL A 390 -32.75 23.13 -35.62
N ASN A 391 -33.66 22.15 -35.54
CA ASN A 391 -33.32 20.72 -35.48
C ASN A 391 -32.63 20.21 -36.77
N MET A 392 -33.06 20.66 -37.94
CA MET A 392 -32.48 20.31 -39.22
C MET A 392 -31.05 20.89 -39.34
N LEU A 393 -30.82 22.12 -38.94
CA LEU A 393 -29.50 22.76 -38.92
C LEU A 393 -28.54 22.13 -37.91
N GLN A 394 -29.04 21.65 -36.77
CA GLN A 394 -28.23 20.91 -35.82
C GLN A 394 -27.78 19.55 -36.33
N LYS A 395 -28.63 18.86 -37.13
CA LYS A 395 -28.27 17.58 -37.76
C LYS A 395 -27.34 17.75 -38.95
N ASN A 396 -27.46 18.86 -39.68
CA ASN A 396 -26.72 19.14 -40.92
C ASN A 396 -26.15 20.58 -40.88
N PRO A 397 -25.07 20.85 -40.13
CA PRO A 397 -24.48 22.20 -40.02
C PRO A 397 -24.02 22.81 -41.36
N GLU A 398 -23.77 21.95 -42.34
CA GLU A 398 -23.39 22.31 -43.72
C GLU A 398 -24.51 23.01 -44.50
N LEU A 399 -25.76 22.97 -44.05
CA LEU A 399 -26.90 23.73 -44.61
C LEU A 399 -26.85 25.23 -44.28
N LEU A 400 -25.96 25.65 -43.37
CA LEU A 400 -25.63 27.06 -43.02
C LEU A 400 -24.76 27.71 -44.12
N LYS A 401 -24.94 27.44 -45.37
CA LYS A 401 -24.26 28.14 -46.46
C LYS A 401 -24.95 29.46 -46.74
N LEU A 402 -24.16 30.53 -46.74
CA LEU A 402 -24.58 31.84 -47.25
C LEU A 402 -24.82 31.69 -48.73
N GLY A 403 -26.07 31.59 -49.13
CA GLY A 403 -26.50 31.49 -50.54
C GLY A 403 -27.95 31.11 -50.60
N GLY A 404 -28.69 31.65 -51.53
CA GLY A 404 -30.11 31.34 -51.75
C GLY A 404 -30.29 29.97 -52.37
N GLU A 405 -31.31 29.25 -51.97
CA GLU A 405 -31.76 27.99 -52.60
C GLU A 405 -32.99 28.30 -53.45
N ARG A 406 -33.00 27.76 -54.65
CA ARG A 406 -34.15 27.93 -55.57
C ARG A 406 -35.14 26.84 -55.28
N LYS A 407 -36.30 27.24 -54.70
CA LYS A 407 -37.43 26.34 -54.37
C LYS A 407 -38.69 26.85 -55.03
N GLU A 408 -39.55 25.95 -55.50
CA GLU A 408 -40.92 26.26 -55.83
C GLU A 408 -41.68 26.36 -54.53
N MET A 409 -42.27 27.54 -54.28
CA MET A 409 -43.02 27.84 -53.07
C MET A 409 -44.35 28.44 -53.39
N THR A 410 -45.38 28.02 -52.68
CA THR A 410 -46.69 28.64 -52.75
C THR A 410 -46.77 29.70 -51.65
N PHE A 411 -47.03 30.94 -52.00
CA PHE A 411 -47.19 32.01 -51.04
C PHE A 411 -48.70 32.24 -50.82
N LEU A 412 -49.09 32.20 -49.56
CA LEU A 412 -50.44 32.55 -49.14
C LEU A 412 -50.38 33.88 -48.39
N PHE A 413 -51.07 34.88 -48.88
CA PHE A 413 -51.25 36.16 -48.22
C PHE A 413 -52.67 36.20 -47.63
N THR A 414 -52.76 36.39 -46.33
CA THR A 414 -54.01 36.56 -45.61
C THR A 414 -54.04 37.96 -44.97
N ASP A 415 -55.18 38.60 -45.05
CA ASP A 415 -55.39 39.90 -44.41
C ASP A 415 -56.71 39.90 -43.66
N ILE A 416 -56.77 40.70 -42.58
CA ILE A 416 -58.00 40.84 -41.77
C ILE A 416 -58.92 41.78 -42.49
N MET A 417 -60.00 41.26 -43.03
CA MET A 417 -61.00 42.07 -43.70
C MET A 417 -61.68 43.06 -42.68
N GLY A 418 -61.60 44.34 -42.98
CA GLY A 418 -62.19 45.37 -42.09
C GLY A 418 -61.36 45.71 -40.83
N PHE A 419 -60.00 45.47 -40.90
CA PHE A 419 -59.08 45.74 -39.79
C PHE A 419 -59.19 47.23 -39.35
N THR A 420 -59.29 48.18 -40.29
CA THR A 420 -59.38 49.62 -39.97
C THR A 420 -60.55 49.94 -39.06
N PRO A 421 -61.80 49.57 -39.39
CA PRO A 421 -62.89 49.76 -38.45
C PRO A 421 -62.75 49.10 -37.09
N VAL A 422 -62.14 47.88 -37.06
CA VAL A 422 -61.89 47.18 -35.80
C VAL A 422 -60.86 47.90 -34.98
N SER A 423 -59.78 48.37 -35.56
CA SER A 423 -58.74 49.12 -34.85
C SER A 423 -59.24 50.48 -34.37
N GLU A 424 -60.13 51.13 -35.11
CA GLU A 424 -60.80 52.38 -34.66
C GLU A 424 -61.68 52.18 -33.44
N VAL A 425 -62.44 51.08 -33.32
CA VAL A 425 -63.24 50.75 -32.15
C VAL A 425 -62.37 50.61 -30.90
N TYR A 426 -61.23 49.93 -31.00
CA TYR A 426 -60.30 49.81 -29.87
C TYR A 426 -59.61 51.13 -29.54
N LYS A 427 -59.22 51.90 -30.56
CA LYS A 427 -58.71 53.25 -30.36
C LYS A 427 -59.72 54.17 -29.64
N ASN A 428 -60.98 54.12 -30.01
CA ASN A 428 -62.01 54.89 -29.35
C ASN A 428 -62.34 54.44 -27.94
N LYS A 429 -61.99 53.21 -27.58
CA LYS A 429 -62.13 52.69 -26.21
C LYS A 429 -60.85 52.89 -25.38
N ASP A 430 -59.81 53.49 -25.96
CA ASP A 430 -58.52 53.66 -25.36
C ASP A 430 -57.92 52.30 -24.83
N ASP A 431 -58.08 51.18 -25.62
CA ASP A 431 -57.74 49.83 -25.27
C ASP A 431 -56.79 49.24 -26.32
N PRO A 432 -55.49 49.66 -26.35
CA PRO A 432 -54.54 49.16 -27.29
C PRO A 432 -54.13 47.68 -26.97
N GLU A 433 -54.20 47.28 -25.71
CA GLU A 433 -53.87 45.90 -25.29
C GLU A 433 -54.91 44.90 -25.83
N GLY A 434 -56.21 45.23 -25.78
CA GLY A 434 -57.26 44.42 -26.35
C GLY A 434 -57.16 44.26 -27.85
N LEU A 435 -56.65 45.26 -28.58
CA LEU A 435 -56.36 45.13 -30.02
C LEU A 435 -55.22 44.18 -30.29
N VAL A 436 -54.16 44.23 -29.47
CA VAL A 436 -53.01 43.31 -29.57
C VAL A 436 -53.44 41.89 -29.26
N ASP A 437 -54.27 41.66 -28.24
CA ASP A 437 -54.81 40.33 -27.92
C ASP A 437 -55.70 39.77 -29.03
N LEU A 438 -56.52 40.61 -29.69
CA LEU A 438 -57.28 40.19 -30.85
C LEU A 438 -56.38 39.77 -31.99
N ILE A 439 -55.32 40.53 -32.31
CA ILE A 439 -54.36 40.20 -33.34
C ILE A 439 -53.62 38.89 -33.04
N ASN A 440 -53.18 38.73 -31.79
CA ASN A 440 -52.47 37.50 -31.36
C ASN A 440 -53.39 36.25 -31.38
N THR A 441 -54.70 36.44 -31.20
CA THR A 441 -55.68 35.36 -31.29
C THR A 441 -55.97 34.96 -32.75
N TYR A 442 -55.82 35.92 -33.67
CA TYR A 442 -56.00 35.68 -35.12
C TYR A 442 -54.77 35.06 -35.75
N LEU A 443 -53.56 35.42 -35.32
CA LEU A 443 -52.27 34.89 -35.79
C LEU A 443 -51.91 33.54 -35.16
#